data_5a52468520c31807b3a5de2a344a8430
#
_entry.id   5a52468520c31807b3a5de2a344a8430
#
_cell.length_a   1.000
_cell.length_b   1.000
_cell.length_c   1.000
_cell.angle_alpha   90.00
_cell.angle_beta   90.00
_cell.angle_gamma   90.00
#
_symmetry.space_group_name_H-M   'P 1'
#
loop_
_entity.id
_entity.type
_entity.pdbx_description
1 polymer ?
#
loop_
_entity_poly.entity_id
_entity_poly.type
_entity_poly.pdbx_seq_one_letter_code
_entity_poly.pdbx_strand_id
1 'polypeptide(L)'
;MDMTPVQAVPDNRGANLFEADPRFSDLLGLYLEPGLHAHLLPQLNRLGLLAGDALDRLAASADRNPPLLHTRDRRGFDREWIEKHPAYLELERIAYAEFGLAAMSHRGGVLGWPEPLPPLAKYALTYVFVQAEFGLCCPLSMTDSLTRTLRKFGAPELVARYLPGLTATDMDQLTQGSMFITEQEAGSDVGAVTTVARVEGEAWQLTGDKWFCSNADASLALVLARPEGAPPGTRGLGLFLLPRVLPDGSANRYRIIRLKDKLGSRDMA
;
A
#
# COMPACT_ATOMS: atom_id res chain seq x y z
N MET A 1 28.45 28.48 -34.39
CA MET A 1 27.58 27.29 -34.19
C MET A 1 26.29 27.80 -33.64
N ASP A 2 25.27 27.81 -34.47
CA ASP A 2 23.92 28.23 -34.07
C ASP A 2 23.33 27.08 -33.25
N MET A 3 23.36 27.22 -31.93
CA MET A 3 22.70 26.26 -31.04
C MET A 3 21.19 26.52 -31.10
N THR A 4 20.50 25.73 -31.93
CA THR A 4 19.04 25.68 -31.88
C THR A 4 18.63 25.47 -30.42
N PRO A 5 17.78 26.32 -29.82
CA PRO A 5 17.35 26.12 -28.44
C PRO A 5 16.73 24.73 -28.32
N VAL A 6 17.25 23.94 -27.39
CA VAL A 6 16.62 22.66 -27.03
C VAL A 6 15.18 22.99 -26.62
N GLN A 7 14.23 22.46 -27.39
CA GLN A 7 12.81 22.68 -27.10
C GLN A 7 12.54 22.08 -25.71
N ALA A 8 12.18 22.93 -24.76
CA ALA A 8 11.88 22.49 -23.40
C ALA A 8 10.70 21.50 -23.44
N VAL A 9 10.79 20.43 -22.66
CA VAL A 9 9.66 19.52 -22.46
C VAL A 9 8.52 20.34 -21.83
N PRO A 10 7.30 20.27 -22.38
CA PRO A 10 6.16 20.99 -21.80
C PRO A 10 5.95 20.59 -20.32
N ASP A 11 5.68 21.56 -19.48
CA ASP A 11 5.29 21.35 -18.10
C ASP A 11 3.79 21.01 -18.04
N ASN A 12 3.43 19.87 -17.50
CA ASN A 12 2.04 19.42 -17.35
C ASN A 12 1.38 19.90 -16.06
N ARG A 13 2.06 20.69 -15.24
CA ARG A 13 1.46 21.22 -14.02
C ARG A 13 0.24 22.07 -14.30
N GLY A 14 -0.82 21.80 -13.53
CA GLY A 14 -2.13 22.44 -13.71
C GLY A 14 -2.99 21.83 -14.80
N ALA A 15 -2.49 20.83 -15.54
CA ALA A 15 -3.31 20.07 -16.48
C ALA A 15 -4.17 19.03 -15.74
N ASN A 16 -5.35 18.71 -16.26
CA ASN A 16 -6.09 17.54 -15.82
C ASN A 16 -5.47 16.30 -16.45
N LEU A 17 -4.78 15.47 -15.65
CA LEU A 17 -4.05 14.30 -16.17
C LEU A 17 -4.98 13.21 -16.73
N PHE A 18 -6.25 13.17 -16.32
CA PHE A 18 -7.24 12.28 -16.95
C PHE A 18 -7.66 12.78 -18.33
N GLU A 19 -7.92 14.07 -18.47
CA GLU A 19 -8.31 14.67 -19.76
C GLU A 19 -7.14 14.75 -20.75
N ALA A 20 -5.90 14.77 -20.26
CA ALA A 20 -4.70 14.74 -21.08
C ALA A 20 -4.55 13.43 -21.87
N ASP A 21 -5.25 12.36 -21.46
CA ASP A 21 -5.29 11.06 -22.15
C ASP A 21 -6.75 10.71 -22.59
N PRO A 22 -7.27 11.32 -23.67
CA PRO A 22 -8.63 11.06 -24.13
C PRO A 22 -8.84 9.59 -24.53
N ARG A 23 -7.78 8.87 -24.95
CA ARG A 23 -7.87 7.46 -25.31
C ARG A 23 -8.15 6.58 -24.11
N PHE A 24 -7.70 6.98 -22.94
CA PHE A 24 -7.99 6.27 -21.71
C PHE A 24 -9.50 6.32 -21.38
N SER A 25 -10.15 7.48 -21.55
CA SER A 25 -11.60 7.59 -21.38
C SER A 25 -12.36 6.72 -22.38
N ASP A 26 -11.95 6.74 -23.67
CA ASP A 26 -12.56 5.89 -24.71
C ASP A 26 -12.44 4.40 -24.34
N LEU A 27 -11.25 3.98 -23.87
CA LEU A 27 -11.00 2.59 -23.46
C LEU A 27 -11.90 2.17 -22.29
N LEU A 28 -12.06 3.01 -21.28
CA LEU A 28 -12.95 2.74 -20.15
C LEU A 28 -14.40 2.57 -20.59
N GLY A 29 -14.86 3.36 -21.56
CA GLY A 29 -16.21 3.23 -22.14
C GLY A 29 -16.46 1.90 -22.86
N LEU A 30 -15.41 1.21 -23.32
CA LEU A 30 -15.53 -0.12 -23.94
C LEU A 30 -15.65 -1.26 -22.92
N TYR A 31 -15.06 -1.11 -21.74
CA TYR A 31 -14.92 -2.22 -20.78
C TYR A 31 -15.76 -2.05 -19.51
N LEU A 32 -16.20 -0.85 -19.20
CA LEU A 32 -17.08 -0.60 -18.06
C LEU A 32 -18.54 -0.63 -18.48
N GLU A 33 -19.39 -1.12 -17.60
CA GLU A 33 -20.84 -1.00 -17.76
C GLU A 33 -21.23 0.49 -17.84
N PRO A 34 -22.17 0.89 -18.71
CA PRO A 34 -22.47 2.30 -18.98
C PRO A 34 -22.81 3.14 -17.74
N GLY A 35 -23.60 2.60 -16.80
CA GLY A 35 -23.95 3.30 -15.56
C GLY A 35 -22.75 3.53 -14.66
N LEU A 36 -21.88 2.53 -14.53
CA LEU A 36 -20.64 2.64 -13.76
C LEU A 36 -19.65 3.60 -14.44
N HIS A 37 -19.50 3.53 -15.75
CA HIS A 37 -18.66 4.46 -16.51
C HIS A 37 -19.09 5.90 -16.26
N ALA A 38 -20.40 6.21 -16.44
CA ALA A 38 -20.95 7.54 -16.20
C ALA A 38 -20.74 8.01 -14.76
N HIS A 39 -20.83 7.11 -13.77
CA HIS A 39 -20.57 7.40 -12.36
C HIS A 39 -19.10 7.72 -12.08
N LEU A 40 -18.17 7.03 -12.74
CA LEU A 40 -16.73 7.19 -12.51
C LEU A 40 -16.12 8.41 -13.19
N LEU A 41 -16.67 8.87 -14.31
CA LEU A 41 -16.12 10.01 -15.06
C LEU A 41 -15.89 11.27 -14.21
N PRO A 42 -16.84 11.74 -13.37
CA PRO A 42 -16.59 12.88 -12.48
C PRO A 42 -15.48 12.62 -11.46
N GLN A 43 -15.34 11.39 -10.99
CA GLN A 43 -14.31 11.00 -10.02
C GLN A 43 -12.92 10.96 -10.66
N LEU A 44 -12.82 10.44 -11.88
CA LEU A 44 -11.59 10.42 -12.68
C LEU A 44 -11.15 11.84 -13.04
N ASN A 45 -12.09 12.70 -13.43
CA ASN A 45 -11.81 14.13 -13.69
C ASN A 45 -11.32 14.84 -12.44
N ARG A 46 -11.98 14.64 -11.30
CA ARG A 46 -11.56 15.22 -10.02
C ARG A 46 -10.15 14.76 -9.62
N LEU A 47 -9.88 13.46 -9.77
CA LEU A 47 -8.54 12.90 -9.48
C LEU A 47 -7.50 13.41 -10.48
N GLY A 48 -7.85 13.54 -11.76
CA GLY A 48 -6.95 14.07 -12.79
C GLY A 48 -6.53 15.52 -12.53
N LEU A 49 -7.44 16.37 -12.06
CA LEU A 49 -7.12 17.74 -11.62
C LEU A 49 -6.18 17.73 -10.40
N LEU A 50 -6.45 16.89 -9.41
CA LEU A 50 -5.57 16.75 -8.24
C LEU A 50 -4.19 16.24 -8.63
N ALA A 51 -4.12 15.24 -9.51
CA ALA A 51 -2.87 14.63 -9.95
C ALA A 51 -1.98 15.63 -10.72
N GLY A 52 -2.57 16.50 -11.54
CA GLY A 52 -1.82 17.54 -12.26
C GLY A 52 -1.35 18.72 -11.42
N ASP A 53 -1.79 18.84 -10.15
CA ASP A 53 -1.45 20.00 -9.33
C ASP A 53 -1.15 19.62 -7.87
N ALA A 54 -2.18 19.42 -7.04
CA ALA A 54 -2.02 19.25 -5.59
C ALA A 54 -1.24 18.00 -5.23
N LEU A 55 -1.55 16.84 -5.85
CA LEU A 55 -0.84 15.58 -5.59
C LEU A 55 0.62 15.66 -6.04
N ASP A 56 0.91 16.24 -7.21
CA ASP A 56 2.29 16.42 -7.68
C ASP A 56 3.11 17.27 -6.70
N ARG A 57 2.55 18.36 -6.18
CA ARG A 57 3.24 19.19 -5.18
C ARG A 57 3.47 18.46 -3.86
N LEU A 58 2.47 17.69 -3.39
CA LEU A 58 2.58 16.89 -2.17
C LEU A 58 3.64 15.80 -2.34
N ALA A 59 3.60 15.07 -3.45
CA ALA A 59 4.57 14.02 -3.79
C ALA A 59 6.00 14.58 -3.84
N ALA A 60 6.20 15.69 -4.55
CA ALA A 60 7.49 16.37 -4.60
C ALA A 60 7.99 16.86 -3.23
N SER A 61 7.07 17.25 -2.33
CA SER A 61 7.41 17.63 -0.95
C SER A 61 7.77 16.42 -0.11
N ALA A 62 6.99 15.34 -0.19
CA ALA A 62 7.22 14.10 0.55
C ALA A 62 8.53 13.43 0.12
N ASP A 63 8.82 13.33 -1.18
CA ASP A 63 10.06 12.72 -1.69
C ASP A 63 11.33 13.44 -1.23
N ARG A 64 11.28 14.78 -1.06
CA ARG A 64 12.39 15.57 -0.50
C ARG A 64 12.57 15.39 1.01
N ASN A 65 11.56 14.87 1.70
CA ASN A 65 11.54 14.68 3.14
C ASN A 65 11.20 13.24 3.48
N PRO A 66 12.14 12.30 3.26
CA PRO A 66 11.90 10.88 3.48
C PRO A 66 11.55 10.59 4.94
N PRO A 67 10.85 9.48 5.23
CA PRO A 67 10.47 9.09 6.57
C PRO A 67 11.69 8.83 7.46
N LEU A 68 11.53 9.04 8.75
CA LEU A 68 12.57 8.84 9.76
C LEU A 68 12.16 7.71 10.71
N LEU A 69 13.06 6.75 10.92
CA LEU A 69 12.88 5.71 11.93
C LEU A 69 13.40 6.18 13.29
N HIS A 70 12.53 6.21 14.26
CA HIS A 70 12.87 6.41 15.67
C HIS A 70 12.78 5.08 16.40
N THR A 71 13.79 4.74 17.20
CA THR A 71 13.85 3.48 17.95
C THR A 71 13.69 3.68 19.44
N ARG A 72 13.75 4.94 19.92
CA ARG A 72 13.65 5.29 21.34
C ARG A 72 12.84 6.56 21.55
N ASP A 73 12.10 6.61 22.64
CA ASP A 73 11.43 7.83 23.07
C ASP A 73 12.43 8.84 23.67
N ARG A 74 11.95 10.06 23.96
CA ARG A 74 12.77 11.14 24.55
C ARG A 74 13.37 10.83 25.93
N ARG A 75 12.91 9.75 26.59
CA ARG A 75 13.42 9.29 27.88
C ARG A 75 14.39 8.13 27.74
N GLY A 76 14.65 7.66 26.49
CA GLY A 76 15.57 6.57 26.19
C GLY A 76 14.93 5.17 26.28
N PHE A 77 13.63 5.05 26.52
CA PHE A 77 12.93 3.77 26.46
C PHE A 77 12.76 3.30 25.03
N ASP A 78 12.86 1.99 24.79
CA ASP A 78 12.61 1.38 23.49
C ASP A 78 11.17 1.69 23.05
N ARG A 79 11.06 2.47 22.00
CA ARG A 79 9.80 2.80 21.34
C ARG A 79 10.08 3.04 19.87
N GLU A 80 9.51 2.20 19.04
CA GLU A 80 9.75 2.26 17.61
C GLU A 80 8.55 2.89 16.88
N TRP A 81 8.84 3.90 16.07
CA TRP A 81 7.85 4.50 15.16
C TRP A 81 8.55 5.10 13.95
N ILE A 82 7.80 5.23 12.86
CA ILE A 82 8.24 5.93 11.66
C ILE A 82 7.54 7.28 11.61
N GLU A 83 8.35 8.34 11.59
CA GLU A 83 7.87 9.70 11.37
C GLU A 83 7.74 9.95 9.88
N LYS A 84 6.50 10.19 9.42
CA LYS A 84 6.17 10.51 8.04
C LYS A 84 5.96 12.01 7.88
N HIS A 85 6.42 12.57 6.76
CA HIS A 85 6.21 13.99 6.46
C HIS A 85 4.72 14.30 6.30
N PRO A 86 4.21 15.49 6.74
CA PRO A 86 2.79 15.85 6.61
C PRO A 86 2.24 15.77 5.19
N ALA A 87 3.06 16.06 4.17
CA ALA A 87 2.64 15.90 2.78
C ALA A 87 2.35 14.43 2.42
N TYR A 88 3.11 13.47 2.95
CA TYR A 88 2.84 12.06 2.76
C TYR A 88 1.55 11.62 3.47
N LEU A 89 1.31 12.11 4.68
CA LEU A 89 0.07 11.84 5.42
C LEU A 89 -1.16 12.38 4.68
N GLU A 90 -1.02 13.52 4.00
CA GLU A 90 -2.10 14.07 3.18
C GLU A 90 -2.32 13.24 1.90
N LEU A 91 -1.26 12.72 1.26
CA LEU A 91 -1.36 11.76 0.16
C LEU A 91 -2.09 10.48 0.61
N GLU A 92 -1.75 9.94 1.79
CA GLU A 92 -2.47 8.80 2.40
C GLU A 92 -3.94 9.11 2.59
N ARG A 93 -4.28 10.28 3.14
CA ARG A 93 -5.69 10.71 3.35
C ARG A 93 -6.45 10.75 2.03
N ILE A 94 -5.88 11.35 0.99
CA ILE A 94 -6.51 11.42 -0.32
C ILE A 94 -6.72 10.01 -0.90
N ALA A 95 -5.70 9.16 -0.87
CA ALA A 95 -5.74 7.85 -1.46
C ALA A 95 -6.65 6.85 -0.71
N TYR A 96 -6.52 6.78 0.60
CA TYR A 96 -7.27 5.80 1.41
C TYR A 96 -8.67 6.29 1.80
N ALA A 97 -8.82 7.56 2.21
CA ALA A 97 -10.08 8.07 2.70
C ALA A 97 -10.93 8.72 1.60
N GLU A 98 -10.39 9.66 0.86
CA GLU A 98 -11.16 10.45 -0.11
C GLU A 98 -11.54 9.64 -1.35
N PHE A 99 -10.60 8.85 -1.91
CA PHE A 99 -10.84 7.99 -3.06
C PHE A 99 -11.06 6.52 -2.70
N GLY A 100 -10.69 6.08 -1.50
CA GLY A 100 -10.90 4.72 -1.04
C GLY A 100 -10.21 3.65 -1.88
N LEU A 101 -9.02 3.94 -2.45
CA LEU A 101 -8.35 3.10 -3.46
C LEU A 101 -8.06 1.67 -2.97
N ALA A 102 -7.82 1.47 -1.67
CA ALA A 102 -7.62 0.13 -1.10
C ALA A 102 -8.94 -0.58 -0.74
N ALA A 103 -10.00 0.18 -0.45
CA ALA A 103 -11.27 -0.33 0.06
C ALA A 103 -12.29 -0.67 -1.04
N MET A 104 -12.26 0.09 -2.15
CA MET A 104 -13.34 0.13 -3.14
C MET A 104 -13.70 -1.21 -3.78
N SER A 105 -12.76 -2.14 -3.89
CA SER A 105 -13.02 -3.49 -4.43
C SER A 105 -13.49 -4.49 -3.36
N HIS A 106 -13.63 -4.05 -2.12
CA HIS A 106 -13.96 -4.92 -0.99
C HIS A 106 -15.27 -4.57 -0.29
N ARG A 107 -15.71 -3.32 -0.42
CA ARG A 107 -16.98 -2.85 0.18
C ARG A 107 -17.71 -1.90 -0.76
N GLY A 108 -19.02 -1.87 -0.64
CA GLY A 108 -19.87 -0.86 -1.27
C GLY A 108 -19.81 0.50 -0.55
N GLY A 109 -20.38 1.51 -1.17
CA GLY A 109 -20.47 2.87 -0.66
C GLY A 109 -19.25 3.75 -0.98
N VAL A 110 -18.14 3.18 -1.46
CA VAL A 110 -16.95 3.96 -1.84
C VAL A 110 -17.27 4.81 -3.06
N LEU A 111 -16.91 6.08 -3.00
CA LEU A 111 -17.25 7.10 -4.01
C LEU A 111 -18.76 7.20 -4.31
N GLY A 112 -19.63 6.76 -3.39
CA GLY A 112 -21.08 6.76 -3.57
C GLY A 112 -21.63 5.60 -4.42
N TRP A 113 -20.81 4.64 -4.83
CA TRP A 113 -21.28 3.46 -5.54
C TRP A 113 -21.76 2.39 -4.55
N PRO A 114 -22.98 1.82 -4.72
CA PRO A 114 -23.60 0.99 -3.69
C PRO A 114 -22.90 -0.37 -3.47
N GLU A 115 -22.24 -0.90 -4.49
CA GLU A 115 -21.57 -2.20 -4.46
C GLU A 115 -20.04 -2.07 -4.46
N PRO A 116 -19.28 -3.13 -4.16
CA PRO A 116 -17.85 -3.13 -4.41
C PRO A 116 -17.52 -2.84 -5.88
N LEU A 117 -16.63 -1.91 -6.13
CA LEU A 117 -16.22 -1.55 -7.49
C LEU A 117 -15.40 -2.68 -8.13
N PRO A 118 -15.59 -2.97 -9.41
CA PRO A 118 -14.80 -3.97 -10.11
C PRO A 118 -13.31 -3.56 -10.19
N PRO A 119 -12.39 -4.52 -10.33
CA PRO A 119 -10.96 -4.24 -10.40
C PRO A 119 -10.59 -3.19 -11.46
N LEU A 120 -11.27 -3.20 -12.62
CA LEU A 120 -11.02 -2.23 -13.68
C LEU A 120 -11.26 -0.80 -13.23
N ALA A 121 -12.34 -0.53 -12.48
CA ALA A 121 -12.64 0.80 -11.94
C ALA A 121 -11.57 1.26 -10.94
N LYS A 122 -11.14 0.35 -10.06
CA LYS A 122 -10.03 0.60 -9.13
C LYS A 122 -8.75 0.96 -9.88
N TYR A 123 -8.37 0.14 -10.85
CA TYR A 123 -7.13 0.37 -11.59
C TYR A 123 -7.19 1.61 -12.48
N ALA A 124 -8.37 2.01 -12.94
CA ALA A 124 -8.55 3.28 -13.66
C ALA A 124 -8.21 4.49 -12.77
N LEU A 125 -8.72 4.51 -11.54
CA LEU A 125 -8.40 5.57 -10.57
C LEU A 125 -6.92 5.49 -10.13
N THR A 126 -6.41 4.28 -9.87
CA THR A 126 -5.00 4.10 -9.52
C THR A 126 -4.05 4.56 -10.65
N TYR A 127 -4.41 4.32 -11.92
CA TYR A 127 -3.64 4.78 -13.09
C TYR A 127 -3.50 6.31 -13.13
N VAL A 128 -4.55 7.04 -12.79
CA VAL A 128 -4.48 8.50 -12.71
C VAL A 128 -3.67 8.94 -11.50
N PHE A 129 -3.89 8.32 -10.33
CA PHE A 129 -3.17 8.66 -9.09
C PHE A 129 -1.66 8.44 -9.21
N VAL A 130 -1.25 7.31 -9.79
CA VAL A 130 0.18 6.91 -9.88
C VAL A 130 1.02 7.84 -10.76
N GLN A 131 0.39 8.61 -11.64
CA GLN A 131 1.11 9.60 -12.46
C GLN A 131 1.68 10.75 -11.62
N ALA A 132 1.06 11.05 -10.48
CA ALA A 132 1.54 12.06 -9.54
C ALA A 132 2.32 11.43 -8.37
N GLU A 133 1.86 10.29 -7.86
CA GLU A 133 2.44 9.65 -6.67
C GLU A 133 2.54 8.13 -6.84
N PHE A 134 3.76 7.65 -7.02
CA PHE A 134 4.03 6.23 -7.24
C PHE A 134 4.32 5.47 -5.93
N GLY A 135 5.02 6.08 -4.99
CA GLY A 135 5.48 5.42 -3.75
C GLY A 135 4.33 4.84 -2.94
N LEU A 136 3.30 5.63 -2.69
CA LEU A 136 2.12 5.23 -1.92
C LEU A 136 1.29 4.13 -2.61
N CYS A 137 1.42 3.93 -3.93
CA CYS A 137 0.73 2.84 -4.61
C CYS A 137 1.16 1.46 -4.10
N CYS A 138 2.37 1.34 -3.56
CA CYS A 138 2.83 0.09 -2.94
C CYS A 138 2.03 -0.25 -1.66
N PRO A 139 1.96 0.61 -0.63
CA PRO A 139 1.09 0.39 0.54
C PRO A 139 -0.38 0.15 0.20
N LEU A 140 -0.93 0.92 -0.75
CA LEU A 140 -2.31 0.73 -1.24
C LEU A 140 -2.53 -0.67 -1.80
N SER A 141 -1.62 -1.12 -2.67
CA SER A 141 -1.70 -2.44 -3.31
C SER A 141 -1.52 -3.57 -2.30
N MET A 142 -0.62 -3.40 -1.33
CA MET A 142 -0.43 -4.39 -0.26
C MET A 142 -1.64 -4.49 0.65
N THR A 143 -2.27 -3.36 1.02
CA THR A 143 -3.50 -3.34 1.81
C THR A 143 -4.64 -4.05 1.07
N ASP A 144 -4.85 -3.75 -0.21
CA ASP A 144 -5.84 -4.44 -1.06
C ASP A 144 -5.55 -5.95 -1.18
N SER A 145 -4.29 -6.31 -1.43
CA SER A 145 -3.91 -7.72 -1.62
C SER A 145 -4.01 -8.52 -0.33
N LEU A 146 -3.62 -7.94 0.82
CA LEU A 146 -3.81 -8.53 2.14
C LEU A 146 -5.28 -8.73 2.43
N THR A 147 -6.12 -7.74 2.17
CA THR A 147 -7.58 -7.83 2.34
C THR A 147 -8.18 -8.96 1.52
N ARG A 148 -7.79 -9.08 0.24
CA ARG A 148 -8.22 -10.15 -0.66
C ARG A 148 -7.78 -11.51 -0.16
N THR A 149 -6.53 -11.64 0.27
CA THR A 149 -5.95 -12.88 0.80
C THR A 149 -6.64 -13.30 2.07
N LEU A 150 -6.84 -12.37 2.99
CA LEU A 150 -7.54 -12.63 4.26
C LEU A 150 -8.98 -13.08 4.02
N ARG A 151 -9.73 -12.42 3.15
CA ARG A 151 -11.11 -12.83 2.80
C ARG A 151 -11.19 -14.22 2.17
N LYS A 152 -10.17 -14.62 1.43
CA LYS A 152 -10.17 -15.89 0.69
C LYS A 152 -9.68 -17.06 1.54
N PHE A 153 -8.72 -16.84 2.42
CA PHE A 153 -7.98 -17.90 3.10
C PHE A 153 -7.94 -17.75 4.63
N GLY A 154 -8.33 -16.59 5.16
CA GLY A 154 -8.33 -16.35 6.60
C GLY A 154 -9.43 -17.10 7.33
N ALA A 155 -9.16 -17.48 8.58
CA ALA A 155 -10.18 -17.99 9.47
C ALA A 155 -11.26 -16.92 9.72
N PRO A 156 -12.55 -17.31 9.88
CA PRO A 156 -13.66 -16.37 10.00
C PRO A 156 -13.46 -15.31 11.09
N GLU A 157 -12.89 -15.67 12.22
CA GLU A 157 -12.61 -14.76 13.35
C GLU A 157 -11.54 -13.72 12.99
N LEU A 158 -10.52 -14.07 12.19
CA LEU A 158 -9.52 -13.12 11.69
C LEU A 158 -10.14 -12.16 10.67
N VAL A 159 -10.98 -12.69 9.78
CA VAL A 159 -11.72 -11.86 8.82
C VAL A 159 -12.61 -10.87 9.56
N ALA A 160 -13.42 -11.34 10.52
CA ALA A 160 -14.30 -10.48 11.30
C ALA A 160 -13.54 -9.40 12.07
N ARG A 161 -12.36 -9.72 12.59
CA ARG A 161 -11.52 -8.79 13.35
C ARG A 161 -10.89 -7.70 12.51
N TYR A 162 -10.31 -8.03 11.35
CA TYR A 162 -9.45 -7.12 10.61
C TYR A 162 -10.08 -6.50 9.37
N LEU A 163 -11.07 -7.14 8.76
CA LEU A 163 -11.70 -6.66 7.54
C LEU A 163 -12.32 -5.25 7.69
N PRO A 164 -12.99 -4.89 8.80
CA PRO A 164 -13.53 -3.54 8.95
C PRO A 164 -12.46 -2.45 8.83
N GLY A 165 -11.32 -2.61 9.50
CA GLY A 165 -10.21 -1.67 9.45
C GLY A 165 -9.50 -1.66 8.08
N LEU A 166 -9.25 -2.83 7.48
CA LEU A 166 -8.61 -2.95 6.16
C LEU A 166 -9.44 -2.32 5.02
N THR A 167 -10.74 -2.18 5.22
CA THR A 167 -11.65 -1.56 4.24
C THR A 167 -12.20 -0.21 4.72
N ALA A 168 -11.62 0.35 5.78
CA ALA A 168 -12.03 1.66 6.28
C ALA A 168 -11.61 2.77 5.30
N THR A 169 -12.47 3.78 5.19
CA THR A 169 -12.20 5.05 4.51
C THR A 169 -12.13 6.22 5.50
N ASP A 170 -12.09 5.91 6.78
CA ASP A 170 -11.81 6.81 7.89
C ASP A 170 -10.37 6.53 8.36
N MET A 171 -9.51 7.54 8.35
CA MET A 171 -8.09 7.38 8.68
C MET A 171 -7.88 6.93 10.13
N ASP A 172 -8.76 7.30 11.06
CA ASP A 172 -8.66 6.89 12.46
C ASP A 172 -9.00 5.41 12.69
N GLN A 173 -9.73 4.80 11.75
CA GLN A 173 -10.12 3.39 11.77
C GLN A 173 -9.29 2.53 10.80
N LEU A 174 -8.49 3.18 9.95
CA LEU A 174 -7.75 2.50 8.89
C LEU A 174 -6.70 1.54 9.46
N THR A 175 -6.75 0.31 8.97
CA THR A 175 -5.70 -0.69 9.14
C THR A 175 -4.97 -0.84 7.83
N GLN A 176 -3.71 -0.44 7.78
CA GLN A 176 -2.89 -0.65 6.59
C GLN A 176 -2.24 -2.03 6.59
N GLY A 177 -2.04 -2.57 5.40
CA GLY A 177 -1.40 -3.86 5.17
C GLY A 177 0.00 -3.73 4.59
N SER A 178 0.82 -4.76 4.84
CA SER A 178 2.15 -4.93 4.27
C SER A 178 2.40 -6.38 3.88
N MET A 179 3.52 -6.64 3.16
CA MET A 179 3.93 -7.98 2.74
C MET A 179 5.44 -8.13 2.93
N PHE A 180 5.86 -9.04 3.81
CA PHE A 180 7.26 -9.33 4.13
C PHE A 180 7.63 -10.70 3.55
N ILE A 181 8.07 -10.70 2.30
CA ILE A 181 8.34 -11.92 1.52
C ILE A 181 9.84 -12.15 1.40
N THR A 182 10.57 -11.14 0.91
CA THR A 182 11.98 -11.21 0.52
C THR A 182 12.90 -11.32 1.72
N GLU A 183 13.98 -12.08 1.57
CA GLU A 183 15.12 -12.13 2.48
C GLU A 183 16.40 -11.83 1.70
N GLN A 184 17.50 -11.63 2.39
CA GLN A 184 18.79 -11.34 1.74
C GLN A 184 19.18 -12.44 0.76
N GLU A 185 18.96 -13.69 1.13
CA GLU A 185 19.29 -14.89 0.34
C GLU A 185 18.10 -15.43 -0.47
N ALA A 186 16.91 -14.84 -0.33
CA ALA A 186 15.68 -15.31 -0.95
C ALA A 186 14.89 -14.16 -1.59
N GLY A 187 15.26 -13.83 -2.83
CA GLY A 187 14.57 -12.86 -3.67
C GLY A 187 13.70 -13.56 -4.70
N SER A 188 14.23 -13.73 -5.93
CA SER A 188 13.53 -14.43 -7.02
C SER A 188 13.28 -15.91 -6.69
N ASP A 189 14.19 -16.56 -5.98
CA ASP A 189 13.97 -17.90 -5.41
C ASP A 189 13.40 -17.78 -4.00
N VAL A 190 12.08 -17.62 -3.88
CA VAL A 190 11.40 -17.61 -2.58
C VAL A 190 11.47 -18.97 -1.86
N GLY A 191 11.81 -20.04 -2.58
CA GLY A 191 12.05 -21.37 -1.99
C GLY A 191 13.22 -21.40 -1.02
N ALA A 192 14.15 -20.43 -1.12
CA ALA A 192 15.31 -20.27 -0.24
C ALA A 192 15.00 -19.52 1.07
N VAL A 193 13.74 -19.14 1.34
CA VAL A 193 13.35 -18.46 2.60
C VAL A 193 13.82 -19.26 3.83
N THR A 194 14.51 -18.54 4.71
CA THR A 194 15.09 -19.05 5.96
C THR A 194 14.26 -18.72 7.21
N THR A 195 13.36 -17.75 7.13
CA THR A 195 12.41 -17.45 8.22
C THR A 195 11.63 -18.71 8.60
N VAL A 196 11.71 -19.09 9.87
CA VAL A 196 11.07 -20.30 10.42
C VAL A 196 9.81 -19.91 11.18
N ALA A 197 8.75 -20.71 11.01
CA ALA A 197 7.52 -20.63 11.79
C ALA A 197 7.41 -21.85 12.72
N ARG A 198 7.25 -21.61 14.02
CA ARG A 198 7.06 -22.64 15.06
C ARG A 198 5.74 -22.45 15.76
N VAL A 199 5.09 -23.53 16.13
CA VAL A 199 3.90 -23.48 16.98
C VAL A 199 4.35 -23.34 18.44
N GLU A 200 3.85 -22.33 19.13
CA GLU A 200 4.06 -22.13 20.56
C GLU A 200 2.69 -21.84 21.21
N GLY A 201 2.20 -22.81 21.95
CA GLY A 201 0.83 -22.78 22.47
C GLY A 201 -0.20 -22.77 21.33
N GLU A 202 -1.05 -21.77 21.32
CA GLU A 202 -2.11 -21.59 20.27
C GLU A 202 -1.66 -20.65 19.14
N ALA A 203 -0.42 -20.14 19.17
CA ALA A 203 0.07 -19.16 18.21
C ALA A 203 1.28 -19.69 17.42
N TRP A 204 1.52 -19.07 16.28
CA TRP A 204 2.75 -19.24 15.52
C TRP A 204 3.77 -18.17 15.92
N GLN A 205 5.00 -18.61 16.21
CA GLN A 205 6.15 -17.72 16.34
C GLN A 205 6.99 -17.75 15.07
N LEU A 206 7.32 -16.55 14.56
CA LEU A 206 8.17 -16.38 13.39
C LEU A 206 9.56 -15.91 13.86
N THR A 207 10.62 -16.52 13.32
CA THR A 207 11.99 -16.12 13.58
C THR A 207 12.76 -16.00 12.27
N GLY A 208 13.33 -14.83 12.00
CA GLY A 208 14.10 -14.53 10.80
C GLY A 208 14.10 -13.04 10.48
N ASP A 209 14.83 -12.67 9.44
CA ASP A 209 14.97 -11.30 8.95
C ASP A 209 14.34 -11.15 7.56
N LYS A 210 13.62 -10.06 7.35
CA LYS A 210 13.02 -9.72 6.06
C LYS A 210 13.65 -8.47 5.47
N TRP A 211 13.80 -8.49 4.14
CA TRP A 211 14.27 -7.36 3.35
C TRP A 211 13.18 -6.73 2.51
N PHE A 212 13.37 -5.46 2.17
CA PHE A 212 12.44 -4.72 1.29
C PHE A 212 10.99 -4.75 1.79
N CYS A 213 10.84 -4.54 3.11
CA CYS A 213 9.54 -4.50 3.79
C CYS A 213 8.90 -3.13 3.65
N SER A 214 8.30 -2.84 2.49
CA SER A 214 7.57 -1.59 2.29
C SER A 214 6.43 -1.46 3.28
N ASN A 215 6.17 -0.23 3.77
CA ASN A 215 5.16 0.05 4.81
C ASN A 215 5.42 -0.78 6.08
N ALA A 216 6.69 -0.75 6.54
CA ALA A 216 7.18 -1.62 7.61
C ALA A 216 6.47 -1.43 8.95
N ASP A 217 5.84 -0.27 9.18
CA ASP A 217 5.04 0.08 10.35
C ASP A 217 3.54 -0.21 10.19
N ALA A 218 3.13 -0.85 9.10
CA ALA A 218 1.74 -1.22 8.88
C ALA A 218 1.16 -2.01 10.05
N SER A 219 -0.14 -1.84 10.30
CA SER A 219 -0.86 -2.54 11.38
C SER A 219 -0.87 -4.06 11.21
N LEU A 220 -0.83 -4.54 9.95
CA LEU A 220 -0.81 -5.96 9.60
C LEU A 220 0.20 -6.22 8.49
N ALA A 221 0.89 -7.36 8.56
CA ALA A 221 1.71 -7.84 7.47
C ALA A 221 1.41 -9.31 7.14
N LEU A 222 1.50 -9.66 5.85
CA LEU A 222 1.61 -11.04 5.42
C LEU A 222 3.11 -11.41 5.37
N VAL A 223 3.50 -12.46 6.08
CA VAL A 223 4.89 -12.90 6.18
C VAL A 223 5.03 -14.29 5.61
N LEU A 224 5.97 -14.46 4.68
CA LEU A 224 6.30 -15.77 4.15
C LEU A 224 7.34 -16.44 5.07
N ALA A 225 7.04 -17.63 5.57
CA ALA A 225 7.95 -18.39 6.44
C ALA A 225 7.80 -19.90 6.20
N ARG A 226 8.77 -20.66 6.65
CA ARG A 226 8.74 -22.12 6.58
C ARG A 226 8.34 -22.70 7.94
N PRO A 227 7.22 -23.43 8.06
CA PRO A 227 6.92 -24.22 9.23
C PRO A 227 8.06 -25.18 9.56
N GLU A 228 8.40 -25.32 10.83
CA GLU A 228 9.43 -26.26 11.26
C GLU A 228 9.11 -27.69 10.83
N GLY A 229 10.06 -28.37 10.22
CA GLY A 229 9.89 -29.70 9.66
C GLY A 229 9.24 -29.75 8.28
N ALA A 230 8.82 -28.63 7.71
CA ALA A 230 8.27 -28.59 6.35
C ALA A 230 9.37 -28.83 5.29
N PRO A 231 8.99 -29.41 4.11
CA PRO A 231 9.96 -29.71 3.07
C PRO A 231 10.65 -28.44 2.52
N PRO A 232 11.85 -28.56 1.91
CA PRO A 232 12.53 -27.45 1.24
C PRO A 232 11.74 -26.98 0.01
N GLY A 233 12.13 -25.80 -0.51
CA GLY A 233 11.52 -25.18 -1.68
C GLY A 233 10.14 -24.56 -1.39
N THR A 234 9.43 -24.18 -2.43
CA THR A 234 8.18 -23.42 -2.32
C THR A 234 7.02 -24.21 -1.70
N ARG A 235 7.02 -25.54 -1.82
CA ARG A 235 5.96 -26.41 -1.27
C ARG A 235 5.91 -26.43 0.25
N GLY A 236 7.03 -26.10 0.91
CA GLY A 236 7.11 -26.07 2.36
C GLY A 236 6.88 -24.69 2.96
N LEU A 237 6.45 -23.70 2.17
CA LEU A 237 6.22 -22.34 2.68
C LEU A 237 4.78 -22.15 3.12
N GLY A 238 4.61 -21.39 4.20
CA GLY A 238 3.33 -20.87 4.66
C GLY A 238 3.29 -19.34 4.62
N LEU A 239 2.09 -18.79 4.49
CA LEU A 239 1.85 -17.37 4.57
C LEU A 239 1.15 -17.07 5.90
N PHE A 240 1.76 -16.22 6.72
CA PHE A 240 1.32 -15.92 8.08
C PHE A 240 0.84 -14.47 8.19
N LEU A 241 -0.22 -14.26 8.97
CA LEU A 241 -0.68 -12.92 9.31
C LEU A 241 0.06 -12.45 10.57
N LEU A 242 0.79 -11.35 10.47
CA LEU A 242 1.57 -10.75 11.53
C LEU A 242 0.92 -9.40 11.92
N PRO A 243 0.22 -9.30 13.05
CA PRO A 243 -0.26 -8.03 13.56
C PRO A 243 0.87 -7.26 14.26
N ARG A 244 0.87 -5.92 14.15
CA ARG A 244 1.81 -5.08 14.90
C ARG A 244 1.46 -5.00 16.38
N VAL A 245 0.18 -5.08 16.70
CA VAL A 245 -0.36 -5.12 18.05
C VAL A 245 -1.12 -6.43 18.24
N LEU A 246 -0.77 -7.16 19.29
CA LEU A 246 -1.37 -8.44 19.63
C LEU A 246 -2.81 -8.27 20.17
N PRO A 247 -3.61 -9.34 20.26
CA PRO A 247 -4.97 -9.29 20.77
C PRO A 247 -5.13 -8.71 22.16
N ASP A 248 -4.11 -8.85 23.00
CA ASP A 248 -4.06 -8.33 24.38
C ASP A 248 -3.65 -6.84 24.46
N GLY A 249 -3.42 -6.18 23.31
CA GLY A 249 -2.98 -4.80 23.22
C GLY A 249 -1.47 -4.59 23.34
N SER A 250 -0.70 -5.63 23.58
CA SER A 250 0.75 -5.53 23.61
C SER A 250 1.37 -5.41 22.21
N ALA A 251 2.53 -4.75 22.11
CA ALA A 251 3.26 -4.68 20.86
C ALA A 251 3.85 -6.05 20.50
N ASN A 252 3.70 -6.46 19.24
CA ASN A 252 4.34 -7.66 18.73
C ASN A 252 5.87 -7.47 18.65
N ARG A 253 6.63 -8.55 18.83
CA ARG A 253 8.09 -8.52 18.98
C ARG A 253 8.82 -8.60 17.65
N TYR A 254 8.52 -7.74 16.69
CA TYR A 254 9.39 -7.55 15.54
C TYR A 254 9.91 -6.11 15.50
N ARG A 255 11.10 -5.92 14.94
CA ARG A 255 11.80 -4.64 14.89
C ARG A 255 12.08 -4.23 13.47
N ILE A 256 11.97 -2.94 13.20
CA ILE A 256 12.43 -2.34 11.96
C ILE A 256 13.92 -2.00 12.15
N ILE A 257 14.80 -2.75 11.47
CA ILE A 257 16.25 -2.60 11.66
C ILE A 257 16.72 -1.26 11.11
N ARG A 258 16.23 -0.89 9.92
CA ARG A 258 16.51 0.41 9.28
C ARG A 258 15.55 0.65 8.12
N LEU A 259 15.41 1.90 7.71
CA LEU A 259 14.80 2.25 6.43
C LEU A 259 15.85 2.18 5.33
N LYS A 260 15.43 1.73 4.14
CA LYS A 260 16.31 1.65 2.98
C LYS A 260 16.53 3.05 2.40
N ASP A 261 17.79 3.39 2.07
CA ASP A 261 18.09 4.52 1.20
C ASP A 261 17.71 4.16 -0.24
N LYS A 262 16.73 4.87 -0.79
CA LYS A 262 16.10 4.55 -2.08
C LYS A 262 16.43 5.61 -3.13
N LEU A 263 16.52 5.18 -4.38
CA LEU A 263 16.73 6.07 -5.51
C LEU A 263 15.45 6.85 -5.86
N GLY A 264 14.28 6.17 -5.80
CA GLY A 264 12.95 6.76 -6.03
C GLY A 264 11.95 6.27 -4.99
N SER A 265 10.73 6.84 -4.94
CA SER A 265 9.71 6.60 -3.90
C SER A 265 10.29 6.73 -2.48
N ARG A 266 11.06 7.79 -2.26
CA ARG A 266 11.79 8.04 -1.01
C ARG A 266 10.88 8.41 0.13
N ASP A 267 9.71 8.89 -0.16
CA ASP A 267 8.64 9.31 0.74
C ASP A 267 7.96 8.13 1.49
N MET A 268 8.03 6.93 0.94
CA MET A 268 7.47 5.72 1.53
C MET A 268 8.48 5.04 2.47
N ALA A 269 8.04 4.47 3.59
CA ALA A 269 8.84 3.66 4.53
C ALA A 269 8.97 2.21 4.10
#